data_93be9f12485fe2dc37310750fe86d393
#
_entry.id   93be9f12485fe2dc37310750fe86d393
#
_cell.length_a   1.000
_cell.length_b   1.000
_cell.length_c   1.000
_cell.angle_alpha   90.00
_cell.angle_beta   90.00
_cell.angle_gamma   90.00
#
_symmetry.space_group_name_H-M   'P 1'
#
loop_
_entity.id
_entity.type
_entity.pdbx_description
1 polymer ?
#
loop_
_entity_poly.entity_id
_entity_poly.type
_entity_poly.pdbx_seq_one_letter_code
_entity_poly.pdbx_strand_id
1 'polypeptide(L)'
;MQLKDAGKTRSATVALCVAAVAFQIGFAPQIEVMGGRINFMLILACLFILSGDTHRATIAGFFCGLAYDLTASVPVGLMSLILTVTCFISSGMFRGVQIGLNPNAMRCTAIVMIVVNLLYGLLLFFMHVQTDLFWAIIGHGLSSTLLSLLVAVPVFVLAGNAFSQSGF
;
A
#
# COMPACT_ATOMS: atom_id res chain seq x y z
N MET A 1 0.66 -6.39 32.79
CA MET A 1 1.58 -6.83 31.73
C MET A 1 1.18 -6.32 30.34
N GLN A 2 -0.09 -6.00 30.09
CA GLN A 2 -0.60 -5.56 28.77
C GLN A 2 -0.16 -4.17 28.27
N LEU A 3 0.22 -3.25 29.12
CA LEU A 3 0.61 -1.87 28.71
C LEU A 3 1.99 -1.79 28.07
N LYS A 4 2.90 -2.74 28.36
CA LYS A 4 4.27 -2.76 27.83
C LYS A 4 4.29 -3.28 26.37
N ASP A 5 3.39 -4.19 26.04
CA ASP A 5 3.29 -4.78 24.71
C ASP A 5 2.61 -3.82 23.72
N ALA A 6 1.61 -3.04 24.16
CA ALA A 6 0.97 -2.01 23.35
C ALA A 6 1.94 -0.88 22.95
N GLY A 7 2.90 -0.54 23.81
CA GLY A 7 3.95 0.44 23.48
C GLY A 7 4.92 -0.07 22.42
N LYS A 8 5.33 -1.34 22.51
CA LYS A 8 6.25 -1.98 21.56
C LYS A 8 5.62 -2.13 20.16
N THR A 9 4.35 -2.48 20.10
CA THR A 9 3.61 -2.58 18.82
C THR A 9 3.44 -1.21 18.17
N ARG A 10 3.13 -0.17 18.94
CA ARG A 10 3.02 1.21 18.43
C ARG A 10 4.36 1.72 17.88
N SER A 11 5.46 1.47 18.58
CA SER A 11 6.78 1.90 18.11
C SER A 11 7.20 1.16 16.84
N ALA A 12 6.90 -0.13 16.73
CA ALA A 12 7.16 -0.92 15.52
C ALA A 12 6.34 -0.42 14.32
N THR A 13 5.06 -0.08 14.53
CA THR A 13 4.21 0.47 13.47
C THR A 13 4.72 1.84 13.01
N VAL A 14 5.10 2.72 13.94
CA VAL A 14 5.67 4.03 13.60
C VAL A 14 6.99 3.88 12.85
N ALA A 15 7.87 2.99 13.30
CA ALA A 15 9.14 2.71 12.61
C ALA A 15 8.90 2.18 11.19
N LEU A 16 7.92 1.31 11.00
CA LEU A 16 7.54 0.79 9.69
C LEU A 16 7.01 1.91 8.77
N CYS A 17 6.17 2.80 9.30
CA CYS A 17 5.66 3.96 8.56
C CYS A 17 6.82 4.90 8.14
N VAL A 18 7.72 5.23 9.05
CA VAL A 18 8.88 6.09 8.76
C VAL A 18 9.81 5.43 7.74
N ALA A 19 10.08 4.13 7.89
CA ALA A 19 10.87 3.38 6.92
C ALA A 19 10.21 3.38 5.53
N ALA A 20 8.90 3.13 5.44
CA ALA A 20 8.17 3.14 4.17
C ALA A 20 8.25 4.51 3.48
N VAL A 21 8.09 5.62 4.23
CA VAL A 21 8.23 6.98 3.68
C VAL A 21 9.66 7.23 3.22
N ALA A 22 10.67 6.84 4.00
CA ALA A 22 12.07 7.00 3.64
C ALA A 22 12.43 6.20 2.36
N PHE A 23 11.95 4.96 2.24
CA PHE A 23 12.12 4.15 1.04
C PHE A 23 11.35 4.73 -0.16
N GLN A 24 10.16 5.26 0.06
CA GLN A 24 9.38 5.92 -1.00
C GLN A 24 10.11 7.13 -1.58
N ILE A 25 10.74 7.94 -0.74
CA ILE A 25 11.45 9.16 -1.18
C ILE A 25 12.83 8.80 -1.78
N GLY A 26 13.56 7.87 -1.16
CA GLY A 26 14.94 7.56 -1.53
C GLY A 26 15.07 6.55 -2.68
N PHE A 27 14.25 5.52 -2.71
CA PHE A 27 14.40 4.40 -3.64
C PHE A 27 13.35 4.37 -4.76
N ALA A 28 12.09 4.74 -4.48
CA ALA A 28 11.02 4.63 -5.47
C ALA A 28 11.30 5.43 -6.76
N PRO A 29 11.88 6.64 -6.73
CA PRO A 29 12.20 7.38 -7.96
C PRO A 29 13.34 6.77 -8.78
N GLN A 30 14.21 5.98 -8.15
CA GLN A 30 15.38 5.39 -8.81
C GLN A 30 15.04 4.07 -9.53
N ILE A 31 13.97 3.40 -9.12
CA ILE A 31 13.53 2.12 -9.69
C ILE A 31 12.24 2.36 -10.48
N GLU A 32 12.42 2.89 -11.67
CA GLU A 32 11.33 3.05 -12.63
C GLU A 32 11.53 2.07 -13.78
N VAL A 33 10.62 1.11 -13.93
CA VAL A 33 10.64 0.10 -14.99
C VAL A 33 9.40 0.25 -15.86
N MET A 34 9.59 0.57 -17.13
CA MET A 34 8.51 0.76 -18.12
C MET A 34 7.43 1.76 -17.69
N GLY A 35 7.81 2.83 -16.95
CA GLY A 35 6.87 3.83 -16.43
C GLY A 35 6.17 3.45 -15.12
N GLY A 36 6.36 2.22 -14.62
CA GLY A 36 5.87 1.80 -13.31
C GLY A 36 6.87 2.06 -12.20
N ARG A 37 6.40 2.58 -11.07
CA ARG A 37 7.22 2.84 -9.87
C ARG A 37 6.78 1.92 -8.73
N ILE A 38 7.75 1.52 -7.89
CA ILE A 38 7.43 0.79 -6.66
C ILE A 38 6.65 1.71 -5.74
N ASN A 39 5.54 1.20 -5.21
CA ASN A 39 4.68 1.94 -4.30
C ASN A 39 4.74 1.34 -2.89
N PHE A 40 5.71 1.80 -2.07
CA PHE A 40 5.85 1.39 -0.68
C PHE A 40 4.65 1.83 0.18
N MET A 41 4.01 2.94 -0.17
CA MET A 41 2.83 3.44 0.54
C MET A 41 1.64 2.50 0.35
N LEU A 42 1.49 1.92 -0.84
CA LEU A 42 0.46 0.93 -1.14
C LEU A 42 0.68 -0.38 -0.35
N ILE A 43 1.94 -0.82 -0.25
CA ILE A 43 2.31 -2.00 0.55
C ILE A 43 1.95 -1.77 2.03
N LEU A 44 2.29 -0.60 2.56
CA LEU A 44 1.95 -0.21 3.93
C LEU A 44 0.43 -0.16 4.14
N ALA A 45 -0.32 0.42 3.21
CA ALA A 45 -1.78 0.45 3.27
C ALA A 45 -2.39 -0.97 3.30
N CYS A 46 -1.85 -1.91 2.53
CA CYS A 46 -2.27 -3.31 2.55
C CYS A 46 -2.05 -3.97 3.93
N LEU A 47 -0.97 -3.67 4.63
CA LEU A 47 -0.75 -4.16 6.00
C LEU A 47 -1.83 -3.65 6.95
N PHE A 48 -2.23 -2.39 6.83
CA PHE A 48 -3.32 -1.84 7.65
C PHE A 48 -4.68 -2.44 7.30
N ILE A 49 -4.96 -2.75 6.03
CA ILE A 49 -6.18 -3.46 5.60
C ILE A 49 -6.27 -4.81 6.31
N LEU A 50 -5.18 -5.57 6.34
CA LEU A 50 -5.13 -6.89 6.96
C LEU A 50 -5.13 -6.85 8.50
N SER A 51 -4.89 -5.69 9.12
CA SER A 51 -5.01 -5.53 10.58
C SER A 51 -6.45 -5.67 11.09
N GLY A 52 -7.45 -5.65 10.19
CA GLY A 52 -8.86 -5.86 10.50
C GLY A 52 -9.60 -4.66 11.10
N ASP A 53 -8.90 -3.58 11.43
CA ASP A 53 -9.49 -2.35 11.94
C ASP A 53 -9.78 -1.37 10.79
N THR A 54 -11.04 -1.30 10.36
CA THR A 54 -11.47 -0.47 9.23
C THR A 54 -11.14 1.01 9.44
N HIS A 55 -11.31 1.52 10.66
CA HIS A 55 -11.06 2.92 10.94
C HIS A 55 -9.58 3.28 10.80
N ARG A 56 -8.70 2.45 11.36
CA ARG A 56 -7.24 2.63 11.23
C ARG A 56 -6.78 2.45 9.78
N ALA A 57 -7.30 1.45 9.08
CA ALA A 57 -6.97 1.21 7.68
C ALA A 57 -7.35 2.39 6.78
N THR A 58 -8.54 2.99 6.99
CA THR A 58 -9.00 4.15 6.23
C THR A 58 -8.12 5.37 6.46
N ILE A 59 -7.81 5.69 7.73
CA ILE A 59 -6.94 6.81 8.09
C ILE A 59 -5.52 6.58 7.53
N ALA A 60 -4.98 5.38 7.70
CA ALA A 60 -3.67 5.03 7.15
C ALA A 60 -3.65 5.13 5.62
N GLY A 61 -4.70 4.67 4.94
CA GLY A 61 -4.85 4.80 3.48
C GLY A 61 -4.80 6.25 3.02
N PHE A 62 -5.49 7.16 3.73
CA PHE A 62 -5.44 8.58 3.42
C PHE A 62 -4.02 9.15 3.53
N PHE A 63 -3.34 8.92 4.66
CA PHE A 63 -1.99 9.44 4.85
C PHE A 63 -0.95 8.80 3.94
N CYS A 64 -1.06 7.50 3.67
CA CYS A 64 -0.19 6.80 2.72
C CYS A 64 -0.37 7.36 1.29
N GLY A 65 -1.63 7.59 0.89
CA GLY A 65 -1.92 8.18 -0.41
C GLY A 65 -1.40 9.62 -0.53
N LEU A 66 -1.59 10.43 0.52
CA LEU A 66 -1.07 11.79 0.56
C LEU A 66 0.46 11.82 0.49
N ALA A 67 1.15 10.94 1.22
CA ALA A 67 2.60 10.81 1.16
C ALA A 67 3.08 10.41 -0.24
N TYR A 68 2.36 9.52 -0.92
CA TYR A 68 2.65 9.16 -2.31
C TYR A 68 2.44 10.35 -3.25
N ASP A 69 1.32 11.05 -3.15
CA ASP A 69 0.99 12.20 -4.00
C ASP A 69 2.02 13.33 -3.88
N LEU A 70 2.58 13.53 -2.68
CA LEU A 70 3.64 14.53 -2.45
C LEU A 70 4.98 14.14 -3.11
N THR A 71 5.20 12.84 -3.38
CA THR A 71 6.44 12.36 -4.05
C THR A 71 6.25 12.19 -5.56
N ALA A 72 5.03 12.21 -6.05
CA ALA A 72 4.69 12.06 -7.45
C ALA A 72 4.47 13.42 -8.13
N SER A 73 4.93 13.55 -9.38
CA SER A 73 4.73 14.77 -10.20
C SER A 73 3.34 14.80 -10.87
N VAL A 74 2.29 14.48 -10.12
CA VAL A 74 0.90 14.37 -10.58
C VAL A 74 -0.02 15.21 -9.69
N PRO A 75 -1.27 15.47 -10.09
CA PRO A 75 -2.21 16.22 -9.25
C PRO A 75 -2.34 15.60 -7.85
N VAL A 76 -2.07 16.38 -6.82
CA VAL A 76 -2.13 15.95 -5.41
C VAL A 76 -3.55 15.57 -5.04
N GLY A 77 -3.71 14.44 -4.36
CA GLY A 77 -5.00 13.98 -3.82
C GLY A 77 -5.60 12.77 -4.55
N LEU A 78 -5.14 12.44 -5.75
CA LEU A 78 -5.67 11.29 -6.51
C LEU A 78 -5.42 9.96 -5.80
N MET A 79 -4.17 9.70 -5.45
CA MET A 79 -3.80 8.45 -4.78
C MET A 79 -4.38 8.40 -3.36
N SER A 80 -4.41 9.54 -2.68
CA SER A 80 -5.02 9.68 -1.35
C SER A 80 -6.51 9.29 -1.37
N LEU A 81 -7.28 9.76 -2.35
CA LEU A 81 -8.68 9.41 -2.51
C LEU A 81 -8.86 7.92 -2.80
N ILE A 82 -8.12 7.38 -3.79
CA ILE A 82 -8.22 5.98 -4.18
C ILE A 82 -7.90 5.06 -2.99
N LEU A 83 -6.79 5.32 -2.28
CA LEU A 83 -6.37 4.51 -1.14
C LEU A 83 -7.37 4.59 0.01
N THR A 84 -7.92 5.77 0.30
CA THR A 84 -8.92 5.92 1.36
C THR A 84 -10.14 5.06 1.10
N VAL A 85 -10.72 5.16 -0.10
CA VAL A 85 -11.92 4.38 -0.49
C VAL A 85 -11.60 2.89 -0.53
N THR A 86 -10.48 2.51 -1.14
CA THR A 86 -10.08 1.10 -1.25
C THR A 86 -9.79 0.49 0.11
N CYS A 87 -9.10 1.19 1.01
CA CYS A 87 -8.83 0.72 2.37
C CYS A 87 -10.12 0.55 3.16
N PHE A 88 -11.08 1.46 3.03
CA PHE A 88 -12.38 1.36 3.69
C PHE A 88 -13.15 0.11 3.25
N ILE A 89 -13.28 -0.11 1.95
CA ILE A 89 -14.01 -1.24 1.39
C ILE A 89 -13.28 -2.56 1.69
N SER A 90 -11.98 -2.62 1.39
CA SER A 90 -11.19 -3.85 1.50
C SER A 90 -11.03 -4.33 2.94
N SER A 91 -10.86 -3.43 3.91
CA SER A 91 -10.76 -3.80 5.32
C SER A 91 -12.06 -4.42 5.86
N GLY A 92 -13.22 -4.01 5.31
CA GLY A 92 -14.51 -4.63 5.61
C GLY A 92 -14.64 -6.03 5.00
N MET A 93 -14.14 -6.21 3.76
CA MET A 93 -14.25 -7.48 3.03
C MET A 93 -13.26 -8.54 3.53
N PHE A 94 -12.05 -8.15 3.94
CA PHE A 94 -10.97 -9.08 4.31
C PHE A 94 -10.80 -9.24 5.83
N ARG A 95 -11.87 -9.01 6.60
CA ARG A 95 -11.86 -9.25 8.05
C ARG A 95 -11.52 -10.71 8.37
N GLY A 96 -10.59 -10.92 9.29
CA GLY A 96 -10.16 -12.25 9.72
C GLY A 96 -9.02 -12.86 8.91
N VAL A 97 -8.53 -12.18 7.88
CA VAL A 97 -7.30 -12.60 7.18
C VAL A 97 -6.10 -12.18 8.01
N GLN A 98 -5.32 -13.15 8.48
CA GLN A 98 -4.13 -12.88 9.30
C GLN A 98 -2.98 -12.34 8.46
N ILE A 99 -2.24 -11.37 9.01
CA ILE A 99 -1.01 -10.84 8.42
C ILE A 99 0.05 -11.96 8.44
N GLY A 100 0.70 -12.18 7.30
CA GLY A 100 1.78 -13.16 7.16
C GLY A 100 1.81 -13.79 5.77
N LEU A 101 2.66 -14.80 5.59
CA LEU A 101 2.81 -15.58 4.34
C LEU A 101 1.63 -16.55 4.13
N ASN A 102 0.42 -16.14 4.46
CA ASN A 102 -0.77 -16.92 4.13
C ASN A 102 -1.18 -16.70 2.67
N PRO A 103 -1.50 -17.75 1.91
CA PRO A 103 -1.95 -17.59 0.53
C PRO A 103 -3.17 -16.68 0.39
N ASN A 104 -4.03 -16.63 1.40
CA ASN A 104 -5.19 -15.74 1.40
C ASN A 104 -4.77 -14.27 1.57
N ALA A 105 -3.83 -13.96 2.47
CA ALA A 105 -3.30 -12.61 2.63
C ALA A 105 -2.62 -12.10 1.35
N MET A 106 -1.83 -12.97 0.70
CA MET A 106 -1.16 -12.64 -0.58
C MET A 106 -2.17 -12.37 -1.70
N ARG A 107 -3.23 -13.19 -1.81
CA ARG A 107 -4.31 -12.97 -2.80
C ARG A 107 -5.05 -11.66 -2.54
N CYS A 108 -5.43 -11.38 -1.29
CA CYS A 108 -6.09 -10.14 -0.91
C CYS A 108 -5.21 -8.92 -1.25
N THR A 109 -3.94 -8.97 -0.90
CA THR A 109 -2.97 -7.91 -1.21
C THR A 109 -2.82 -7.71 -2.73
N ALA A 110 -2.70 -8.79 -3.50
CA ALA A 110 -2.59 -8.72 -4.95
C ALA A 110 -3.84 -8.08 -5.58
N ILE A 111 -5.04 -8.46 -5.14
CA ILE A 111 -6.30 -7.89 -5.62
C ILE A 111 -6.35 -6.39 -5.32
N VAL A 112 -6.04 -5.98 -4.09
CA VAL A 112 -6.03 -4.56 -3.70
C VAL A 112 -5.03 -3.77 -4.54
N MET A 113 -3.81 -4.29 -4.74
CA MET A 113 -2.78 -3.62 -5.54
C MET A 113 -3.21 -3.47 -7.00
N ILE A 114 -3.79 -4.50 -7.60
CA ILE A 114 -4.31 -4.44 -8.98
C ILE A 114 -5.41 -3.38 -9.08
N VAL A 115 -6.39 -3.40 -8.19
CA VAL A 115 -7.51 -2.46 -8.20
C VAL A 115 -7.04 -1.01 -8.03
N VAL A 116 -6.17 -0.75 -7.07
CA VAL A 116 -5.63 0.60 -6.80
C VAL A 116 -4.86 1.12 -8.01
N ASN A 117 -3.92 0.33 -8.55
CA ASN A 117 -3.09 0.76 -9.66
C ASN A 117 -3.90 0.93 -10.97
N LEU A 118 -4.91 0.09 -11.17
CA LEU A 118 -5.80 0.21 -12.34
C LEU A 118 -6.69 1.47 -12.23
N LEU A 119 -7.26 1.73 -11.05
CA LEU A 119 -8.02 2.96 -10.80
C LEU A 119 -7.14 4.21 -10.94
N TYR A 120 -5.90 4.14 -10.45
CA TYR A 120 -4.95 5.24 -10.58
C TYR A 120 -4.60 5.53 -12.04
N GLY A 121 -4.28 4.49 -12.83
CA GLY A 121 -4.03 4.63 -14.27
C GLY A 121 -5.25 5.19 -15.02
N LEU A 122 -6.46 4.72 -14.68
CA LEU A 122 -7.70 5.21 -15.26
C LEU A 122 -7.95 6.70 -14.96
N LEU A 123 -7.72 7.13 -13.72
CA LEU A 123 -7.86 8.53 -13.33
C LEU A 123 -6.82 9.44 -13.99
N LEU A 124 -5.58 8.98 -14.14
CA LEU A 124 -4.56 9.72 -14.89
C LEU A 124 -4.95 9.94 -16.36
N PHE A 125 -5.59 8.94 -16.97
CA PHE A 125 -6.13 9.08 -18.31
C PHE A 125 -7.28 10.11 -18.37
N PHE A 126 -8.23 10.06 -17.44
CA PHE A 126 -9.33 11.04 -17.37
C PHE A 126 -8.85 12.48 -17.12
N MET A 127 -7.76 12.63 -16.36
CA MET A 127 -7.14 13.94 -16.12
C MET A 127 -6.29 14.44 -17.30
N HIS A 128 -6.25 13.73 -18.42
CA HIS A 128 -5.42 14.04 -19.60
C HIS A 128 -3.92 14.20 -19.30
N VAL A 129 -3.47 13.62 -18.18
CA VAL A 129 -2.04 13.56 -17.84
C VAL A 129 -1.35 12.52 -18.72
N GLN A 130 -2.07 11.49 -19.14
CA GLN A 130 -1.64 10.46 -20.08
C GLN A 130 -2.54 10.46 -21.30
N THR A 131 -1.96 10.52 -22.48
CA THR A 131 -2.70 10.55 -23.76
C THR A 131 -3.12 9.15 -24.22
N ASP A 132 -2.34 8.11 -23.87
CA ASP A 132 -2.57 6.73 -24.29
C ASP A 132 -3.10 5.86 -23.16
N LEU A 133 -4.36 5.40 -23.28
CA LEU A 133 -5.01 4.52 -22.32
C LEU A 133 -4.23 3.21 -22.12
N PHE A 134 -3.68 2.66 -23.22
CA PHE A 134 -2.91 1.42 -23.20
C PHE A 134 -1.65 1.53 -22.33
N TRP A 135 -0.88 2.63 -22.48
CA TRP A 135 0.29 2.90 -21.67
C TRP A 135 -0.06 3.24 -20.21
N ALA A 136 -1.19 3.93 -19.98
CA ALA A 136 -1.66 4.24 -18.62
C ALA A 136 -1.98 2.96 -17.82
N ILE A 137 -2.61 1.98 -18.45
CA ILE A 137 -3.01 0.72 -17.80
C ILE A 137 -1.82 -0.25 -17.69
N ILE A 138 -1.08 -0.49 -18.76
CA ILE A 138 -0.02 -1.50 -18.80
C ILE A 138 1.29 -0.94 -18.21
N GLY A 139 1.70 0.25 -18.62
CA GLY A 139 2.94 0.86 -18.15
C GLY A 139 2.87 1.19 -16.66
N HIS A 140 1.87 1.98 -16.24
CA HIS A 140 1.75 2.36 -14.83
C HIS A 140 1.03 1.32 -13.97
N GLY A 141 -0.07 0.73 -14.47
CA GLY A 141 -0.89 -0.18 -13.68
C GLY A 141 -0.22 -1.52 -13.43
N LEU A 142 0.08 -2.27 -14.47
CA LEU A 142 0.56 -3.65 -14.36
C LEU A 142 2.02 -3.72 -13.90
N SER A 143 2.89 -2.88 -14.47
CA SER A 143 4.31 -2.83 -14.10
C SER A 143 4.50 -2.41 -12.64
N SER A 144 3.81 -1.37 -12.19
CA SER A 144 3.83 -0.93 -10.79
C SER A 144 3.30 -2.00 -9.83
N THR A 145 2.26 -2.73 -10.23
CA THR A 145 1.69 -3.82 -9.42
C THR A 145 2.69 -4.96 -9.25
N LEU A 146 3.32 -5.41 -10.33
CA LEU A 146 4.31 -6.50 -10.28
C LEU A 146 5.50 -6.14 -9.40
N LEU A 147 6.06 -4.94 -9.58
CA LEU A 147 7.17 -4.44 -8.78
C LEU A 147 6.79 -4.33 -7.29
N SER A 148 5.63 -3.76 -7.01
CA SER A 148 5.15 -3.60 -5.63
C SER A 148 4.83 -4.94 -4.98
N LEU A 149 4.30 -5.92 -5.72
CA LEU A 149 4.02 -7.26 -5.21
C LEU A 149 5.31 -8.02 -4.89
N LEU A 150 6.35 -7.88 -5.72
CA LEU A 150 7.66 -8.50 -5.48
C LEU A 150 8.28 -7.96 -4.18
N VAL A 151 8.15 -6.67 -3.92
CA VAL A 151 8.63 -6.04 -2.67
C VAL A 151 7.70 -6.32 -1.50
N ALA A 152 6.42 -6.53 -1.73
CA ALA A 152 5.46 -6.87 -0.67
C ALA A 152 5.80 -8.19 0.02
N VAL A 153 6.29 -9.21 -0.71
CA VAL A 153 6.63 -10.52 -0.14
C VAL A 153 7.60 -10.42 1.04
N PRO A 154 8.81 -9.83 0.93
CA PRO A 154 9.71 -9.70 2.07
C PRO A 154 9.15 -8.81 3.18
N VAL A 155 8.39 -7.78 2.85
CA VAL A 155 7.76 -6.90 3.85
C VAL A 155 6.72 -7.67 4.67
N PHE A 156 5.91 -8.54 4.03
CA PHE A 156 4.93 -9.38 4.74
C PHE A 156 5.59 -10.45 5.62
N VAL A 157 6.75 -10.99 5.21
CA VAL A 157 7.56 -11.90 6.05
C VAL A 157 8.02 -11.19 7.31
N LEU A 158 8.60 -10.01 7.16
CA LEU A 158 9.11 -9.22 8.28
C LEU A 158 7.98 -8.74 9.20
N ALA A 159 6.88 -8.25 8.62
CA ALA A 159 5.71 -7.83 9.36
C ALA A 159 5.04 -9.01 10.08
N GLY A 160 4.88 -10.16 9.42
CA GLY A 160 4.29 -11.36 10.03
C GLY A 160 5.08 -11.82 11.26
N ASN A 161 6.41 -11.80 11.22
CA ASN A 161 7.27 -12.13 12.36
C ASN A 161 7.14 -11.10 13.49
N ALA A 162 7.05 -9.80 13.16
CA ALA A 162 6.88 -8.74 14.15
C ALA A 162 5.51 -8.77 14.83
N PHE A 163 4.44 -9.04 14.08
CA PHE A 163 3.07 -9.10 14.60
C PHE A 163 2.74 -10.43 15.28
N SER A 164 3.34 -11.56 14.85
CA SER A 164 3.19 -12.87 15.50
C SER A 164 3.77 -12.90 16.93
N GLN A 165 4.81 -12.08 17.19
CA GLN A 165 5.37 -11.95 18.54
C GLN A 165 4.55 -11.05 19.47
N SER A 166 3.56 -10.31 18.93
CA SER A 166 2.75 -9.35 19.70
C SER A 166 1.39 -9.91 20.16
N GLY A 167 1.09 -11.19 19.87
CA GLY A 167 -0.10 -11.91 20.33
C GLY A 167 -1.40 -11.09 20.27
N PHE A 168 -2.09 -11.15 19.13
CA PHE A 168 -3.49 -10.76 19.01
C PHE A 168 -4.38 -11.98 19.25
#